data_e42f78f6b1e7ad56ac1f0f94d915db63
#
_entry.id   e42f78f6b1e7ad56ac1f0f94d915db63
#
_cell.length_a   1.000
_cell.length_b   1.000
_cell.length_c   1.000
_cell.angle_alpha   90.00
_cell.angle_beta   90.00
_cell.angle_gamma   90.00
#
_symmetry.space_group_name_H-M   'P 1'
#
loop_
_entity.id
_entity.type
_entity.pdbx_description
1 polymer ?
#
loop_
_entity_poly.entity_id
_entity_poly.type
_entity_poly.pdbx_seq_one_letter_code
_entity_poly.pdbx_strand_id
1 'polypeptide(L)'
;DRGAGLRTFCGETSTLAYTDVLTPVSLLDAAGTVVASAAYSPEGAPGVVIPACLTPGSYRPCCGTEDASSNMHTPQALELIREADALAREADPRVTDVVVTLQCETDATLLCRLDGLLSGDIRPMVYLSISVIASENVRRERASAGGGARAGLEFFTRERIRKWARDAVSEAIHNLGAAPAPAGIMPVVLGPGWPGILLHEAVGHGLEGDFIRKGTSAFTGRIGMRVASPGVTVVDD
;
A
#
# COMPACT_ATOMS: atom_id res chain seq x y z
N ASP A 1 3.09 -9.81 -12.76
CA ASP A 1 4.39 -10.36 -12.36
C ASP A 1 4.21 -11.63 -11.57
N ARG A 2 5.20 -12.52 -11.57
CA ARG A 2 5.24 -13.74 -10.76
C ARG A 2 6.63 -13.95 -10.22
N GLY A 3 6.76 -14.52 -9.02
CA GLY A 3 8.05 -14.84 -8.44
C GLY A 3 7.93 -15.58 -7.13
N ALA A 4 9.05 -16.07 -6.63
CA ALA A 4 9.15 -16.72 -5.33
C ALA A 4 10.31 -16.12 -4.54
N GLY A 5 10.05 -15.76 -3.31
CA GLY A 5 11.04 -15.35 -2.32
C GLY A 5 11.24 -16.46 -1.30
N LEU A 6 12.49 -16.88 -1.10
CA LEU A 6 12.88 -17.86 -0.10
C LEU A 6 13.65 -17.15 1.00
N ARG A 7 13.19 -17.25 2.22
CA ARG A 7 13.84 -16.60 3.38
C ARG A 7 14.17 -17.62 4.45
N THR A 8 15.37 -17.56 4.98
CA THR A 8 15.74 -18.32 6.17
C THR A 8 16.20 -17.40 7.29
N PHE A 9 16.01 -17.86 8.50
CA PHE A 9 16.44 -17.19 9.72
C PHE A 9 17.38 -18.12 10.47
N CYS A 10 18.50 -17.57 10.92
CA CYS A 10 19.45 -18.22 11.77
C CYS A 10 19.81 -17.25 12.89
N GLY A 11 19.21 -17.43 14.07
CA GLY A 11 19.24 -16.46 15.16
C GLY A 11 18.73 -15.07 14.70
N GLU A 12 19.58 -14.06 14.82
CA GLU A 12 19.27 -12.68 14.40
C GLU A 12 19.56 -12.42 12.90
N THR A 13 20.21 -13.35 12.23
CA THR A 13 20.54 -13.22 10.81
C THR A 13 19.42 -13.76 9.94
N SER A 14 19.06 -13.03 8.90
CA SER A 14 18.16 -13.53 7.85
C SER A 14 18.81 -13.42 6.49
N THR A 15 18.59 -14.44 5.65
CA THR A 15 19.02 -14.44 4.25
C THR A 15 17.82 -14.60 3.36
N LEU A 16 17.86 -13.98 2.19
CA LEU A 16 16.77 -13.98 1.20
C LEU A 16 17.35 -14.29 -0.18
N ALA A 17 16.71 -15.19 -0.91
CA ALA A 17 16.89 -15.35 -2.35
C ALA A 17 15.55 -15.19 -3.05
N TYR A 18 15.56 -14.70 -4.28
CA TYR A 18 14.37 -14.46 -5.08
C TYR A 18 14.57 -15.04 -6.48
N THR A 19 13.50 -15.56 -7.07
CA THR A 19 13.43 -15.96 -8.48
C THR A 19 12.08 -15.60 -9.08
N ASP A 20 12.07 -15.09 -10.30
CA ASP A 20 10.88 -14.87 -11.13
C ASP A 20 10.52 -16.08 -12.01
N VAL A 21 11.40 -17.09 -12.03
CA VAL A 21 11.24 -18.33 -12.78
C VAL A 21 10.70 -19.43 -11.87
N LEU A 22 9.39 -19.69 -11.93
CA LEU A 22 8.72 -20.66 -11.07
C LEU A 22 8.85 -22.09 -11.61
N THR A 23 10.07 -22.61 -11.72
CA THR A 23 10.35 -24.02 -12.03
C THR A 23 10.97 -24.72 -10.82
N PRO A 24 10.83 -26.04 -10.68
CA PRO A 24 11.49 -26.78 -9.61
C PRO A 24 13.00 -26.53 -9.53
N VAL A 25 13.66 -26.41 -10.67
CA VAL A 25 15.12 -26.17 -10.74
C VAL A 25 15.45 -24.81 -10.15
N SER A 26 14.80 -23.74 -10.63
CA SER A 26 15.09 -22.37 -10.14
C SER A 26 14.71 -22.18 -8.66
N LEU A 27 13.66 -22.85 -8.19
CA LEU A 27 13.31 -22.82 -6.78
C LEU A 27 14.35 -23.56 -5.91
N LEU A 28 14.88 -24.70 -6.39
CA LEU A 28 15.95 -25.43 -5.70
C LEU A 28 17.28 -24.65 -5.70
N ASP A 29 17.60 -23.97 -6.78
CA ASP A 29 18.79 -23.10 -6.86
C ASP A 29 18.69 -21.92 -5.89
N ALA A 30 17.51 -21.28 -5.83
CA ALA A 30 17.26 -20.22 -4.85
C ALA A 30 17.34 -20.74 -3.41
N ALA A 31 16.82 -21.93 -3.14
CA ALA A 31 16.94 -22.59 -1.84
C ALA A 31 18.40 -22.90 -1.49
N GLY A 32 19.17 -23.42 -2.43
CA GLY A 32 20.62 -23.65 -2.28
C GLY A 32 21.38 -22.38 -1.94
N THR A 33 21.04 -21.28 -2.59
CA THR A 33 21.62 -19.95 -2.34
C THR A 33 21.33 -19.47 -0.92
N VAL A 34 20.09 -19.60 -0.46
CA VAL A 34 19.69 -19.19 0.89
C VAL A 34 20.40 -20.04 1.95
N VAL A 35 20.48 -21.36 1.75
CA VAL A 35 21.17 -22.28 2.67
C VAL A 35 22.65 -21.99 2.72
N ALA A 36 23.31 -21.80 1.57
CA ALA A 36 24.74 -21.47 1.50
C ALA A 36 25.03 -20.14 2.23
N SER A 37 24.18 -19.14 2.03
CA SER A 37 24.31 -17.83 2.71
C SER A 37 24.10 -17.95 4.23
N ALA A 38 23.17 -18.80 4.68
CA ALA A 38 22.93 -19.04 6.10
C ALA A 38 24.11 -19.76 6.79
N ALA A 39 24.88 -20.55 6.06
CA ALA A 39 26.06 -21.24 6.58
C ALA A 39 27.18 -20.26 7.03
N TYR A 40 27.18 -19.02 6.52
CA TYR A 40 28.09 -17.96 6.97
C TYR A 40 27.60 -17.20 8.21
N SER A 41 26.41 -17.54 8.73
CA SER A 41 25.94 -16.99 10.01
C SER A 41 26.82 -17.47 11.16
N PRO A 42 27.16 -16.62 12.15
CA PRO A 42 27.91 -17.03 13.35
C PRO A 42 27.22 -18.17 14.13
N GLU A 43 25.96 -18.35 13.96
CA GLU A 43 25.13 -19.35 14.65
C GLU A 43 25.02 -20.70 13.89
N GLY A 44 25.61 -20.76 12.69
CA GLY A 44 25.58 -21.95 11.82
C GLY A 44 24.28 -22.14 11.07
N ALA A 45 24.26 -23.08 10.13
CA ALA A 45 23.03 -23.39 9.38
C ALA A 45 22.04 -24.16 10.29
N PRO A 46 20.76 -23.76 10.31
CA PRO A 46 19.75 -24.49 11.05
C PRO A 46 19.57 -25.91 10.50
N GLY A 47 19.33 -26.85 11.39
CA GLY A 47 18.91 -28.20 10.98
C GLY A 47 17.59 -28.10 10.23
N VAL A 48 17.56 -28.57 8.99
CA VAL A 48 16.34 -28.57 8.17
C VAL A 48 15.50 -29.77 8.56
N VAL A 49 14.34 -29.54 9.16
CA VAL A 49 13.27 -30.55 9.30
C VAL A 49 12.34 -30.39 8.10
N ILE A 50 12.37 -31.35 7.20
CA ILE A 50 11.41 -31.39 6.08
C ILE A 50 10.17 -32.15 6.58
N PRO A 51 9.00 -31.49 6.70
CA PRO A 51 7.78 -32.21 7.07
C PRO A 51 7.39 -33.17 5.98
N ALA A 52 6.90 -34.35 6.37
CA ALA A 52 6.46 -35.38 5.44
C ALA A 52 5.22 -34.99 4.62
N CYS A 53 4.49 -33.94 5.07
CA CYS A 53 3.28 -33.44 4.43
C CYS A 53 3.07 -31.98 4.77
N LEU A 54 2.64 -31.20 3.78
CA LEU A 54 2.18 -29.84 3.99
C LEU A 54 0.76 -29.86 4.56
N THR A 55 0.53 -29.13 5.63
CA THR A 55 -0.80 -28.98 6.22
C THR A 55 -1.40 -27.66 5.72
N PRO A 56 -2.52 -27.66 4.97
CA PRO A 56 -3.18 -26.42 4.60
C PRO A 56 -3.56 -25.61 5.83
N GLY A 57 -3.11 -24.37 5.90
CA GLY A 57 -3.56 -23.42 6.89
C GLY A 57 -5.01 -23.05 6.66
N SER A 58 -5.73 -22.72 7.73
CA SER A 58 -7.06 -22.12 7.60
C SER A 58 -6.87 -20.68 7.10
N TYR A 59 -7.26 -20.44 5.85
CA TYR A 59 -7.30 -19.10 5.27
C TYR A 59 -8.75 -18.62 5.21
N ARG A 60 -8.97 -17.40 5.66
CA ARG A 60 -10.25 -16.71 5.50
C ARG A 60 -9.99 -15.44 4.69
N PRO A 61 -10.42 -15.37 3.42
CA PRO A 61 -10.29 -14.14 2.64
C PRO A 61 -11.04 -13.01 3.35
N CYS A 62 -10.38 -11.87 3.55
CA CYS A 62 -11.05 -10.71 4.13
C CYS A 62 -11.94 -9.97 3.12
N CYS A 63 -11.91 -10.35 1.84
CA CYS A 63 -12.75 -9.83 0.75
C CYS A 63 -13.04 -10.95 -0.25
N GLY A 64 -13.95 -10.71 -1.19
CA GLY A 64 -14.28 -11.67 -2.24
C GLY A 64 -13.05 -12.14 -3.01
N THR A 65 -13.07 -13.37 -3.46
CA THR A 65 -11.99 -14.02 -4.23
C THR A 65 -12.00 -13.65 -5.71
N GLU A 66 -12.83 -12.67 -6.10
CA GLU A 66 -12.93 -12.25 -7.50
C GLU A 66 -11.66 -11.54 -7.94
N ASP A 67 -11.17 -11.93 -9.10
CA ASP A 67 -10.00 -11.32 -9.71
C ASP A 67 -10.33 -9.89 -10.18
N ALA A 68 -9.95 -8.88 -9.40
CA ALA A 68 -10.15 -7.49 -9.75
C ALA A 68 -9.43 -7.10 -11.04
N SER A 69 -8.33 -7.77 -11.39
CA SER A 69 -7.56 -7.48 -12.60
C SER A 69 -8.29 -7.89 -13.88
N SER A 70 -9.14 -8.91 -13.81
CA SER A 70 -9.97 -9.36 -14.95
C SER A 70 -11.01 -8.31 -15.37
N ASN A 71 -11.37 -7.41 -14.45
CA ASN A 71 -12.35 -6.36 -14.67
C ASN A 71 -11.80 -5.10 -15.35
N MET A 72 -10.46 -4.95 -15.46
CA MET A 72 -9.83 -3.73 -15.97
C MET A 72 -10.16 -3.39 -17.43
N HIS A 73 -10.45 -4.39 -18.25
CA HIS A 73 -10.78 -4.21 -19.66
C HIS A 73 -12.27 -4.37 -19.97
N THR A 74 -13.12 -4.30 -18.96
CA THR A 74 -14.56 -4.48 -19.11
C THR A 74 -15.24 -3.18 -19.59
N PRO A 75 -16.39 -3.27 -20.28
CA PRO A 75 -17.21 -2.11 -20.56
C PRO A 75 -17.54 -1.29 -19.32
N GLN A 76 -17.76 -1.94 -18.18
CA GLN A 76 -18.04 -1.29 -16.89
C GLN A 76 -16.87 -0.39 -16.43
N ALA A 77 -15.63 -0.85 -16.52
CA ALA A 77 -14.45 -0.05 -16.18
C ALA A 77 -14.37 1.21 -17.05
N LEU A 78 -14.66 1.08 -18.34
CA LEU A 78 -14.67 2.20 -19.28
C LEU A 78 -15.81 3.19 -18.97
N GLU A 79 -16.97 2.71 -18.58
CA GLU A 79 -18.09 3.56 -18.17
C GLU A 79 -17.75 4.37 -16.92
N LEU A 80 -17.12 3.75 -15.91
CA LEU A 80 -16.66 4.45 -14.70
C LEU A 80 -15.69 5.60 -15.02
N ILE A 81 -14.72 5.35 -15.91
CA ILE A 81 -13.76 6.37 -16.34
C ILE A 81 -14.46 7.52 -17.07
N ARG A 82 -15.38 7.20 -18.00
CA ARG A 82 -16.14 8.21 -18.75
C ARG A 82 -17.07 9.02 -17.86
N GLU A 83 -17.74 8.38 -16.93
CA GLU A 83 -18.60 9.08 -15.96
C GLU A 83 -17.78 10.04 -15.08
N ALA A 84 -16.62 9.61 -14.59
CA ALA A 84 -15.73 10.45 -13.79
C ALA A 84 -15.21 11.66 -14.57
N ASP A 85 -14.79 11.48 -15.83
CA ASP A 85 -14.36 12.55 -16.71
C ASP A 85 -15.49 13.56 -16.98
N ALA A 86 -16.67 13.08 -17.35
CA ALA A 86 -17.83 13.93 -17.62
C ALA A 86 -18.22 14.76 -16.39
N LEU A 87 -18.33 14.12 -15.22
CA LEU A 87 -18.70 14.80 -13.97
C LEU A 87 -17.69 15.88 -13.57
N ALA A 88 -16.40 15.67 -13.81
CA ALA A 88 -15.37 16.65 -13.51
C ALA A 88 -15.43 17.83 -14.47
N ARG A 89 -15.63 17.60 -15.79
CA ARG A 89 -15.73 18.67 -16.79
C ARG A 89 -16.99 19.52 -16.64
N GLU A 90 -18.10 18.88 -16.25
CA GLU A 90 -19.38 19.59 -16.06
C GLU A 90 -19.41 20.42 -14.78
N ALA A 91 -18.54 20.16 -13.80
CA ALA A 91 -18.58 20.79 -12.48
C ALA A 91 -18.20 22.28 -12.50
N ASP A 92 -17.28 22.70 -13.38
CA ASP A 92 -16.88 24.11 -13.51
C ASP A 92 -16.30 24.39 -14.91
N PRO A 93 -16.71 25.48 -15.58
CA PRO A 93 -16.23 25.82 -16.93
C PRO A 93 -14.73 26.15 -17.02
N ARG A 94 -14.06 26.39 -15.91
CA ARG A 94 -12.61 26.61 -15.84
C ARG A 94 -11.80 25.33 -15.90
N VAL A 95 -12.44 24.16 -15.82
CA VAL A 95 -11.76 22.87 -16.01
C VAL A 95 -11.33 22.75 -17.47
N THR A 96 -10.02 22.71 -17.68
CA THR A 96 -9.42 22.63 -19.02
C THR A 96 -8.93 21.24 -19.36
N ASP A 97 -8.57 20.45 -18.36
CA ASP A 97 -8.10 19.10 -18.56
C ASP A 97 -8.49 18.17 -17.39
N VAL A 98 -8.77 16.91 -17.72
CA VAL A 98 -9.13 15.88 -16.76
C VAL A 98 -8.39 14.60 -17.12
N VAL A 99 -7.74 13.99 -16.15
CA VAL A 99 -7.12 12.68 -16.26
C VAL A 99 -7.75 11.76 -15.23
N VAL A 100 -8.37 10.69 -15.69
CA VAL A 100 -8.92 9.65 -14.83
C VAL A 100 -8.05 8.41 -14.93
N THR A 101 -7.58 7.94 -13.79
CA THR A 101 -6.80 6.71 -13.69
C THR A 101 -7.59 5.68 -12.90
N LEU A 102 -7.82 4.52 -13.48
CA LEU A 102 -8.36 3.34 -12.82
C LEU A 102 -7.29 2.26 -12.77
N GLN A 103 -7.01 1.75 -11.59
CA GLN A 103 -6.10 0.63 -11.36
C GLN A 103 -6.88 -0.52 -10.73
N CYS A 104 -6.66 -1.70 -11.27
CA CYS A 104 -7.18 -2.95 -10.72
C CYS A 104 -6.01 -3.93 -10.63
N GLU A 105 -5.79 -4.46 -9.45
CA GLU A 105 -4.71 -5.38 -9.16
C GLU A 105 -5.26 -6.57 -8.35
N THR A 106 -4.73 -7.75 -8.62
CA THR A 106 -4.96 -8.92 -7.77
C THR A 106 -3.62 -9.52 -7.41
N ASP A 107 -3.30 -9.47 -6.13
CA ASP A 107 -2.13 -10.13 -5.57
C ASP A 107 -2.54 -11.49 -5.01
N ALA A 108 -1.92 -12.56 -5.51
CA ALA A 108 -2.11 -13.92 -5.02
C ALA A 108 -0.80 -14.41 -4.40
N THR A 109 -0.82 -14.62 -3.10
CA THR A 109 0.35 -15.02 -2.31
C THR A 109 0.18 -16.44 -1.78
N LEU A 110 1.22 -17.26 -1.86
CA LEU A 110 1.31 -18.57 -1.24
C LEU A 110 2.52 -18.60 -0.30
N LEU A 111 2.29 -18.83 0.97
CA LEU A 111 3.32 -19.00 1.98
C LEU A 111 3.48 -20.48 2.32
N CYS A 112 4.72 -20.98 2.19
CA CYS A 112 5.12 -22.31 2.63
C CYS A 112 6.19 -22.18 3.72
N ARG A 113 6.00 -22.88 4.83
CA ARG A 113 6.98 -22.92 5.92
C ARG A 113 7.55 -24.31 6.11
N LEU A 114 8.77 -24.40 6.65
CA LEU A 114 9.43 -25.70 6.91
C LEU A 114 8.72 -26.57 7.95
N ASP A 115 7.90 -25.98 8.83
CA ASP A 115 7.07 -26.71 9.78
C ASP A 115 5.82 -27.36 9.14
N GLY A 116 5.65 -27.22 7.83
CA GLY A 116 4.56 -27.80 7.05
C GLY A 116 3.36 -26.86 6.87
N LEU A 117 3.41 -25.63 7.37
CA LEU A 117 2.34 -24.66 7.11
C LEU A 117 2.30 -24.30 5.63
N LEU A 118 1.13 -24.41 5.04
CA LEU A 118 0.80 -23.88 3.71
C LEU A 118 -0.38 -22.92 3.85
N SER A 119 -0.19 -21.67 3.50
CA SER A 119 -1.23 -20.63 3.60
C SER A 119 -1.26 -19.79 2.33
N GLY A 120 -2.45 -19.54 1.81
CA GLY A 120 -2.66 -18.71 0.63
C GLY A 120 -3.50 -17.47 0.93
N ASP A 121 -3.28 -16.40 0.17
CA ASP A 121 -4.04 -15.17 0.26
C ASP A 121 -4.28 -14.61 -1.14
N ILE A 122 -5.49 -14.08 -1.39
CA ILE A 122 -5.85 -13.37 -2.61
C ILE A 122 -6.32 -11.98 -2.20
N ARG A 123 -5.68 -10.97 -2.75
CA ARG A 123 -5.87 -9.56 -2.39
C ARG A 123 -6.27 -8.76 -3.62
N PRO A 124 -7.55 -8.71 -3.97
CA PRO A 124 -8.01 -7.79 -4.99
C PRO A 124 -7.87 -6.35 -4.48
N MET A 125 -7.38 -5.46 -5.31
CA MET A 125 -7.29 -4.03 -5.02
C MET A 125 -7.75 -3.21 -6.20
N VAL A 126 -8.55 -2.20 -5.94
CA VAL A 126 -8.98 -1.23 -6.93
C VAL A 126 -8.71 0.18 -6.44
N TYR A 127 -8.29 1.05 -7.36
CA TYR A 127 -8.03 2.46 -7.07
C TYR A 127 -8.46 3.33 -8.24
N LEU A 128 -9.18 4.41 -7.97
CA LEU A 128 -9.58 5.41 -8.95
C LEU A 128 -9.11 6.78 -8.50
N SER A 129 -8.47 7.52 -9.39
CA SER A 129 -8.03 8.91 -9.18
C SER A 129 -8.56 9.78 -10.30
N ILE A 130 -9.10 10.93 -9.94
CA ILE A 130 -9.53 11.99 -10.84
C ILE A 130 -8.62 13.18 -10.62
N SER A 131 -7.82 13.52 -11.62
CA SER A 131 -6.94 14.68 -11.61
C SER A 131 -7.46 15.74 -12.55
N VAL A 132 -7.62 16.95 -12.07
CA VAL A 132 -8.21 18.07 -12.78
C VAL A 132 -7.20 19.20 -12.91
N ILE A 133 -7.17 19.83 -14.07
CA ILE A 133 -6.50 21.11 -14.27
C ILE A 133 -7.56 22.16 -14.52
N ALA A 134 -7.57 23.19 -13.69
CA ALA A 134 -8.39 24.38 -13.88
C ALA A 134 -7.50 25.56 -14.30
N SER A 135 -8.03 26.42 -15.16
CA SER A 135 -7.32 27.58 -15.67
C SER A 135 -8.20 28.83 -15.64
N GLU A 136 -7.62 29.92 -15.19
CA GLU A 136 -8.26 31.24 -15.20
C GLU A 136 -7.21 32.30 -15.47
N ASN A 137 -7.39 33.07 -16.56
CA ASN A 137 -6.41 34.03 -17.06
C ASN A 137 -5.04 33.32 -17.30
N VAL A 138 -3.99 33.75 -16.58
CA VAL A 138 -2.64 33.18 -16.67
C VAL A 138 -2.36 32.13 -15.60
N ARG A 139 -3.29 31.91 -14.68
CA ARG A 139 -3.14 30.92 -13.61
C ARG A 139 -3.66 29.58 -14.06
N ARG A 140 -2.97 28.54 -13.62
CA ARG A 140 -3.31 27.17 -13.90
C ARG A 140 -2.97 26.33 -12.67
N GLU A 141 -3.96 25.66 -12.14
CA GLU A 141 -3.82 24.87 -10.91
C GLU A 141 -4.32 23.45 -11.13
N ARG A 142 -3.68 22.51 -10.44
CA ARG A 142 -4.02 21.10 -10.48
C ARG A 142 -4.44 20.64 -9.11
N ALA A 143 -5.49 19.80 -9.07
CA ALA A 143 -5.85 19.06 -7.89
C ALA A 143 -6.31 17.63 -8.27
N SER A 144 -6.35 16.74 -7.29
CA SER A 144 -6.75 15.36 -7.50
C SER A 144 -7.53 14.85 -6.30
N ALA A 145 -8.54 14.03 -6.57
CA ALA A 145 -9.24 13.30 -5.54
C ALA A 145 -9.51 11.87 -6.02
N GLY A 146 -9.65 10.94 -5.10
CA GLY A 146 -9.85 9.54 -5.42
C GLY A 146 -9.77 8.66 -4.20
N GLY A 147 -9.72 7.37 -4.44
CA GLY A 147 -9.58 6.38 -3.39
C GLY A 147 -9.67 4.96 -3.93
N GLY A 148 -9.41 4.02 -3.06
CA GLY A 148 -9.41 2.60 -3.38
C GLY A 148 -9.78 1.73 -2.20
N ALA A 149 -9.93 0.45 -2.47
CA ALA A 149 -10.21 -0.55 -1.45
C ALA A 149 -9.75 -1.94 -1.90
N ARG A 150 -9.69 -2.86 -0.95
CA ARG A 150 -9.65 -4.31 -1.22
C ARG A 150 -11.04 -4.79 -1.61
N ALA A 151 -11.42 -4.54 -2.86
CA ALA A 151 -12.74 -4.84 -3.40
C ALA A 151 -12.66 -4.96 -4.93
N GLY A 152 -13.79 -5.26 -5.58
CA GLY A 152 -13.95 -5.14 -7.02
C GLY A 152 -14.47 -3.75 -7.42
N LEU A 153 -14.90 -3.63 -8.70
CA LEU A 153 -15.40 -2.37 -9.26
C LEU A 153 -16.67 -1.86 -8.59
N GLU A 154 -17.41 -2.70 -7.88
CA GLU A 154 -18.60 -2.33 -7.10
C GLU A 154 -18.31 -1.31 -6.00
N PHE A 155 -17.04 -1.19 -5.60
CA PHE A 155 -16.59 -0.14 -4.68
C PHE A 155 -16.83 1.26 -5.24
N PHE A 156 -16.77 1.46 -6.55
CA PHE A 156 -16.93 2.74 -7.21
C PHE A 156 -18.40 3.06 -7.46
N THR A 157 -19.11 3.37 -6.38
CA THR A 157 -20.49 3.85 -6.52
C THR A 157 -20.53 5.22 -7.21
N ARG A 158 -21.63 5.49 -7.93
CA ARG A 158 -21.83 6.80 -8.58
C ARG A 158 -21.71 7.98 -7.62
N GLU A 159 -22.13 7.79 -6.38
CA GLU A 159 -22.02 8.82 -5.34
C GLU A 159 -20.56 9.13 -4.99
N ARG A 160 -19.70 8.09 -4.84
CA ARG A 160 -18.26 8.25 -4.59
C ARG A 160 -17.57 8.97 -5.74
N ILE A 161 -17.82 8.53 -6.98
CA ILE A 161 -17.23 9.15 -8.18
C ILE A 161 -17.64 10.63 -8.26
N ARG A 162 -18.92 10.94 -8.05
CA ARG A 162 -19.42 12.32 -8.03
C ARG A 162 -18.78 13.15 -6.92
N LYS A 163 -18.60 12.57 -5.74
CA LYS A 163 -17.92 13.24 -4.64
C LYS A 163 -16.49 13.58 -5.02
N TRP A 164 -15.71 12.62 -5.51
CA TRP A 164 -14.31 12.84 -5.89
C TRP A 164 -14.14 13.81 -7.05
N ALA A 165 -15.01 13.75 -8.05
CA ALA A 165 -15.00 14.74 -9.14
C ALA A 165 -15.21 16.15 -8.60
N ARG A 166 -16.19 16.37 -7.72
CA ARG A 166 -16.42 17.65 -7.08
C ARG A 166 -15.27 18.09 -6.18
N ASP A 167 -14.72 17.20 -5.38
CA ASP A 167 -13.60 17.50 -4.48
C ASP A 167 -12.37 17.96 -5.29
N ALA A 168 -11.99 17.22 -6.35
CA ALA A 168 -10.87 17.59 -7.22
C ALA A 168 -11.08 18.93 -7.90
N VAL A 169 -12.28 19.18 -8.45
CA VAL A 169 -12.59 20.45 -9.11
C VAL A 169 -12.62 21.59 -8.10
N SER A 170 -13.30 21.41 -6.96
CA SER A 170 -13.39 22.44 -5.92
C SER A 170 -12.01 22.88 -5.42
N GLU A 171 -11.11 21.93 -5.21
CA GLU A 171 -9.74 22.20 -4.78
C GLU A 171 -8.93 22.93 -5.86
N ALA A 172 -9.00 22.50 -7.13
CA ALA A 172 -8.34 23.18 -8.23
C ALA A 172 -8.81 24.64 -8.39
N ILE A 173 -10.13 24.84 -8.30
CA ILE A 173 -10.74 26.19 -8.39
C ILE A 173 -10.34 27.04 -7.18
N HIS A 174 -10.34 26.48 -5.98
CA HIS A 174 -9.90 27.19 -4.77
C HIS A 174 -8.44 27.64 -4.90
N ASN A 175 -7.58 26.79 -5.42
CA ASN A 175 -6.16 27.08 -5.61
C ASN A 175 -5.91 28.18 -6.64
N LEU A 176 -6.76 28.36 -7.65
CA LEU A 176 -6.68 29.50 -8.58
C LEU A 176 -6.75 30.85 -7.86
N GLY A 177 -7.53 30.95 -6.77
CA GLY A 177 -7.64 32.15 -5.95
C GLY A 177 -6.66 32.23 -4.78
N ALA A 178 -5.92 31.16 -4.50
CA ALA A 178 -5.07 31.09 -3.31
C ALA A 178 -3.87 32.05 -3.38
N ALA A 179 -3.54 32.65 -2.24
CA ALA A 179 -2.29 33.38 -2.06
C ALA A 179 -1.11 32.39 -1.89
N PRO A 180 0.10 32.78 -2.30
CA PRO A 180 1.29 31.96 -2.02
C PRO A 180 1.46 31.75 -0.52
N ALA A 181 1.79 30.52 -0.13
CA ALA A 181 2.09 30.22 1.27
C ALA A 181 3.36 30.96 1.72
N PRO A 182 3.38 31.55 2.93
CA PRO A 182 4.58 32.20 3.44
C PRO A 182 5.68 31.16 3.67
N ALA A 183 6.92 31.52 3.29
CA ALA A 183 8.10 30.73 3.59
C ALA A 183 8.71 31.17 4.92
N GLY A 184 9.12 30.24 5.78
CA GLY A 184 9.78 30.55 7.05
C GLY A 184 9.50 29.49 8.14
N ILE A 185 10.06 29.74 9.32
CA ILE A 185 9.81 28.91 10.52
C ILE A 185 8.56 29.48 11.18
N MET A 186 7.55 28.66 11.34
CA MET A 186 6.28 29.06 11.96
C MET A 186 5.60 27.87 12.63
N PRO A 187 4.72 28.12 13.61
CA PRO A 187 3.85 27.08 14.17
C PRO A 187 2.93 26.51 13.10
N VAL A 188 2.81 25.19 13.03
CA VAL A 188 1.99 24.49 12.06
C VAL A 188 0.99 23.59 12.79
N VAL A 189 -0.28 23.67 12.41
CA VAL A 189 -1.33 22.76 12.85
C VAL A 189 -1.60 21.77 11.70
N LEU A 190 -1.39 20.49 11.99
CA LEU A 190 -1.68 19.40 11.04
C LEU A 190 -3.11 18.92 11.26
N GLY A 191 -3.94 19.00 10.23
CA GLY A 191 -5.29 18.43 10.25
C GLY A 191 -5.26 16.91 10.02
N PRO A 192 -6.43 16.23 10.10
CA PRO A 192 -6.53 14.80 9.78
C PRO A 192 -6.32 14.55 8.27
N GLY A 193 -5.96 13.31 7.91
CA GLY A 193 -5.74 12.87 6.53
C GLY A 193 -4.26 12.74 6.18
N TRP A 194 -3.80 13.30 5.08
CA TRP A 194 -2.42 13.21 4.59
C TRP A 194 -1.32 13.48 5.62
N PRO A 195 -1.47 14.43 6.56
CA PRO A 195 -0.49 14.61 7.64
C PRO A 195 -0.27 13.39 8.52
N GLY A 196 -1.18 12.41 8.52
CA GLY A 196 -0.98 11.11 9.17
C GLY A 196 0.24 10.35 8.64
N ILE A 197 0.62 10.55 7.37
CA ILE A 197 1.84 9.96 6.79
C ILE A 197 3.08 10.51 7.51
N LEU A 198 3.12 11.78 7.87
CA LEU A 198 4.23 12.33 8.65
C LEU A 198 4.39 11.62 10.01
N LEU A 199 3.27 11.27 10.67
CA LEU A 199 3.30 10.50 11.91
C LEU A 199 3.74 9.06 11.67
N HIS A 200 3.32 8.44 10.57
CA HIS A 200 3.79 7.12 10.15
C HIS A 200 5.32 7.10 9.99
N GLU A 201 5.88 8.04 9.24
CA GLU A 201 7.33 8.13 9.00
C GLU A 201 8.11 8.52 10.27
N ALA A 202 7.61 9.49 11.03
CA ALA A 202 8.33 10.03 12.18
C ALA A 202 8.27 9.13 13.43
N VAL A 203 7.20 8.37 13.60
CA VAL A 203 6.93 7.60 14.82
C VAL A 203 6.66 6.13 14.50
N GLY A 204 5.83 5.86 13.48
CA GLY A 204 5.34 4.52 13.17
C GLY A 204 6.46 3.51 12.93
N HIS A 205 7.41 3.82 12.06
CA HIS A 205 8.57 2.94 11.80
C HIS A 205 9.43 2.70 13.05
N GLY A 206 9.51 3.66 13.97
CA GLY A 206 10.20 3.47 15.24
C GLY A 206 9.50 2.50 16.21
N LEU A 207 8.23 2.21 16.00
CA LEU A 207 7.42 1.29 16.82
C LEU A 207 7.36 -0.14 16.24
N GLU A 208 7.97 -0.39 15.09
CA GLU A 208 8.03 -1.72 14.49
C GLU A 208 8.73 -2.73 15.41
N GLY A 209 8.14 -3.91 15.52
CA GLY A 209 8.56 -4.93 16.48
C GLY A 209 9.98 -5.43 16.28
N ASP A 210 10.50 -5.48 15.05
CA ASP A 210 11.86 -5.93 14.76
C ASP A 210 12.91 -4.90 15.16
N PHE A 211 12.67 -3.60 14.99
CA PHE A 211 13.55 -2.54 15.48
C PHE A 211 13.58 -2.49 17.02
N ILE A 212 12.42 -2.67 17.66
CA ILE A 212 12.32 -2.77 19.12
C ILE A 212 13.12 -3.99 19.63
N ARG A 213 12.93 -5.16 19.02
CA ARG A 213 13.62 -6.40 19.38
C ARG A 213 15.13 -6.29 19.22
N LYS A 214 15.60 -5.69 18.14
CA LYS A 214 17.02 -5.47 17.87
C LYS A 214 17.67 -4.36 18.71
N GLY A 215 16.87 -3.60 19.46
CA GLY A 215 17.38 -2.48 20.27
C GLY A 215 17.80 -1.26 19.46
N THR A 216 17.37 -1.14 18.20
CA THR A 216 17.77 -0.05 17.30
C THR A 216 16.77 1.11 17.26
N SER A 217 15.63 0.98 17.92
CA SER A 217 14.63 2.04 18.03
C SER A 217 14.85 2.91 19.27
N ALA A 218 14.54 4.20 19.16
CA ALA A 218 14.45 5.14 20.29
C ALA A 218 13.40 4.74 21.33
N PHE A 219 12.44 3.88 20.97
CA PHE A 219 11.38 3.39 21.85
C PHE A 219 11.72 2.07 22.54
N THR A 220 12.87 1.48 22.27
CA THR A 220 13.32 0.22 22.90
C THR A 220 13.36 0.34 24.41
N GLY A 221 12.75 -0.62 25.13
CA GLY A 221 12.72 -0.69 26.58
C GLY A 221 11.87 0.38 27.25
N ARG A 222 11.03 1.11 26.53
CA ARG A 222 10.22 2.21 27.06
C ARG A 222 8.78 1.84 27.39
N ILE A 223 8.47 0.56 27.50
CA ILE A 223 7.12 0.11 27.90
C ILE A 223 6.80 0.67 29.30
N GLY A 224 5.62 1.30 29.43
CA GLY A 224 5.18 1.98 30.66
C GLY A 224 5.79 3.37 30.89
N MET A 225 6.68 3.82 30.02
CA MET A 225 7.25 5.17 30.09
C MET A 225 6.55 6.13 29.13
N ARG A 226 6.48 7.39 29.51
CA ARG A 226 5.95 8.42 28.62
C ARG A 226 6.98 8.78 27.55
N VAL A 227 6.59 8.67 26.29
CA VAL A 227 7.45 8.91 25.10
C VAL A 227 6.98 10.10 24.27
N ALA A 228 5.88 10.76 24.64
CA ALA A 228 5.34 11.94 23.96
C ALA A 228 4.82 12.97 24.96
N SER A 229 4.42 14.13 24.49
CA SER A 229 3.75 15.15 25.30
C SER A 229 2.41 14.64 25.84
N PRO A 230 1.94 15.16 27.00
CA PRO A 230 0.61 14.82 27.50
C PRO A 230 -0.47 15.11 26.46
N GLY A 231 -1.45 14.22 26.34
CA GLY A 231 -2.56 14.35 25.40
C GLY A 231 -2.31 13.73 24.02
N VAL A 232 -1.10 13.23 23.72
CA VAL A 232 -0.82 12.48 22.50
C VAL A 232 -1.10 10.99 22.75
N THR A 233 -1.95 10.41 21.90
CA THR A 233 -2.21 8.97 21.85
C THR A 233 -2.05 8.49 20.42
N VAL A 234 -1.30 7.42 20.20
CA VAL A 234 -1.15 6.73 18.92
C VAL A 234 -1.71 5.32 19.07
N VAL A 235 -2.58 4.93 18.18
CA VAL A 235 -3.20 3.59 18.13
C VAL A 235 -2.85 2.97 16.78
N ASP A 236 -2.41 1.72 16.82
CA ASP A 236 -2.20 0.85 15.66
C ASP A 236 -3.18 -0.33 15.82
N ASP A 237 -4.18 -0.48 14.89
CA ASP A 237 -5.27 -1.46 14.91
C ASP A 237 -5.50 -2.16 13.55
#